data_58fc9481e4b279c69bf5fe4546355346
#
_entry.id   58fc9481e4b279c69bf5fe4546355346
#
_cell.length_a   1.000
_cell.length_b   1.000
_cell.length_c   1.000
_cell.angle_alpha   90.00
_cell.angle_beta   90.00
_cell.angle_gamma   90.00
#
_symmetry.space_group_name_H-M   'P 1'
#
loop_
_entity.id
_entity.type
_entity.pdbx_description
1 polymer ?
#
loop_
_entity_poly.entity_id
_entity_poly.type
_entity_poly.pdbx_seq_one_letter_code
_entity_poly.pdbx_strand_id
1 'polypeptide(L)'
;LAKAGQPVGEAGATQFTRYIVFQVSLVLWAAILLAVRLPFFTSLYGDMTLLCLFSFGGHVVLLAGLFVISLCPRFVIRVAHWAIGLAERVGGANDRTRGWRTYVDTEIYSFSEHFKHAAVHLSSMGVTLVVTMAQLACLYMVPYFVLRAFGNHDVDFISCLAAGAFIQLLSAAVPLPGGTGGAEGGFALFLGHFFGASATAGYLVWRLVTFFGPTIACAPLLGLRSSHHASIHARWDRLVHGGKSSRR
;
A
#
# COMPACT_ATOMS: atom_id res chain seq x y z
N LEU A 1 -6.76 -14.83 3.44
CA LEU A 1 -8.20 -14.85 3.60
C LEU A 1 -8.82 -15.96 2.74
N ALA A 2 -8.63 -15.98 1.41
CA ALA A 2 -9.13 -17.06 0.54
C ALA A 2 -8.64 -18.46 0.97
N LYS A 3 -7.38 -18.58 1.42
CA LYS A 3 -6.83 -19.82 1.99
C LYS A 3 -7.44 -20.21 3.34
N ALA A 4 -8.12 -19.29 4.01
CA ALA A 4 -8.84 -19.53 5.26
C ALA A 4 -10.34 -19.85 5.05
N GLY A 5 -10.74 -20.16 3.80
CA GLY A 5 -12.12 -20.54 3.47
C GLY A 5 -13.06 -19.38 3.21
N GLN A 6 -12.57 -18.14 3.19
CA GLN A 6 -13.37 -16.97 2.85
C GLN A 6 -13.60 -16.89 1.34
N PRO A 7 -14.79 -16.50 0.86
CA PRO A 7 -15.04 -16.24 -0.55
C PRO A 7 -14.04 -15.21 -1.12
N VAL A 8 -13.57 -15.42 -2.33
CA VAL A 8 -12.52 -14.56 -2.95
C VAL A 8 -13.00 -13.12 -3.06
N GLY A 9 -14.27 -12.89 -3.39
CA GLY A 9 -14.87 -11.54 -3.47
C GLY A 9 -14.88 -10.82 -2.13
N GLU A 10 -15.24 -11.49 -1.04
CA GLU A 10 -15.25 -10.92 0.31
C GLU A 10 -13.83 -10.60 0.81
N ALA A 11 -12.88 -11.51 0.55
CA ALA A 11 -11.47 -11.28 0.84
C ALA A 11 -10.92 -10.08 0.06
N GLY A 12 -11.29 -9.94 -1.21
CA GLY A 12 -10.93 -8.81 -2.07
C GLY A 12 -11.50 -7.49 -1.56
N ALA A 13 -12.80 -7.46 -1.23
CA ALA A 13 -13.46 -6.28 -0.70
C ALA A 13 -12.84 -5.81 0.63
N THR A 14 -12.50 -6.74 1.52
CA THR A 14 -11.82 -6.43 2.79
C THR A 14 -10.44 -5.80 2.57
N GLN A 15 -9.64 -6.37 1.67
CA GLN A 15 -8.31 -5.81 1.36
C GLN A 15 -8.40 -4.44 0.69
N PHE A 16 -9.38 -4.24 -0.16
CA PHE A 16 -9.60 -2.96 -0.82
C PHE A 16 -10.06 -1.88 0.17
N THR A 17 -10.96 -2.21 1.10
CA THR A 17 -11.39 -1.31 2.17
C THR A 17 -10.18 -0.88 3.02
N ARG A 18 -9.31 -1.82 3.41
CA ARG A 18 -8.05 -1.50 4.10
C ARG A 18 -7.17 -0.56 3.27
N TYR A 19 -7.07 -0.80 1.97
CA TYR A 19 -6.28 0.05 1.09
C TYR A 19 -6.83 1.47 1.01
N ILE A 20 -8.17 1.64 0.94
CA ILE A 20 -8.80 2.97 0.97
C ILE A 20 -8.51 3.67 2.30
N VAL A 21 -8.68 3.01 3.44
CA VAL A 21 -8.39 3.59 4.76
C VAL A 21 -6.92 3.99 4.86
N PHE A 22 -6.01 3.17 4.35
CA PHE A 22 -4.58 3.48 4.29
C PHE A 22 -4.32 4.73 3.44
N GLN A 23 -4.91 4.83 2.25
CA GLN A 23 -4.75 6.00 1.36
C GLN A 23 -5.36 7.27 1.95
N VAL A 24 -6.52 7.17 2.61
CA VAL A 24 -7.10 8.29 3.35
C VAL A 24 -6.16 8.77 4.45
N SER A 25 -5.61 7.86 5.26
CA SER A 25 -4.68 8.17 6.33
C SER A 25 -3.40 8.84 5.81
N LEU A 26 -2.87 8.34 4.69
CA LEU A 26 -1.68 8.86 4.03
C LEU A 26 -1.92 10.29 3.51
N VAL A 27 -3.03 10.52 2.83
CA VAL A 27 -3.41 11.86 2.34
C VAL A 27 -3.66 12.83 3.49
N LEU A 28 -4.33 12.39 4.57
CA LEU A 28 -4.56 13.22 5.75
C LEU A 28 -3.25 13.62 6.43
N TRP A 29 -2.32 12.68 6.66
CA TRP A 29 -1.00 13.00 7.22
C TRP A 29 -0.25 13.98 6.33
N ALA A 30 -0.21 13.74 5.02
CA ALA A 30 0.45 14.62 4.08
C ALA A 30 -0.16 16.03 4.08
N ALA A 31 -1.49 16.15 4.12
CA ALA A 31 -2.18 17.43 4.20
C ALA A 31 -1.85 18.19 5.50
N ILE A 32 -1.91 17.51 6.64
CA ILE A 32 -1.59 18.11 7.95
C ILE A 32 -0.14 18.60 7.98
N LEU A 33 0.81 17.75 7.58
CA LEU A 33 2.23 18.06 7.64
C LEU A 33 2.64 19.12 6.62
N LEU A 34 2.02 19.11 5.44
CA LEU A 34 2.21 20.15 4.45
C LEU A 34 1.70 21.51 4.96
N ALA A 35 0.49 21.54 5.55
CA ALA A 35 -0.07 22.77 6.11
C ALA A 35 0.77 23.34 7.27
N VAL A 36 1.28 22.46 8.16
CA VAL A 36 2.06 22.88 9.33
C VAL A 36 3.49 23.28 8.97
N ARG A 37 4.09 22.67 7.93
CA ARG A 37 5.52 22.83 7.60
C ARG A 37 5.77 23.36 6.17
N LEU A 38 4.77 23.92 5.53
CA LEU A 38 4.93 24.48 4.18
C LEU A 38 6.10 25.49 4.07
N PRO A 39 6.28 26.46 5.01
CA PRO A 39 7.40 27.39 4.95
C PRO A 39 8.77 26.69 5.05
N PHE A 40 8.86 25.63 5.86
CA PHE A 40 10.07 24.82 5.98
C PHE A 40 10.38 24.09 4.67
N PHE A 41 9.39 23.48 4.04
CA PHE A 41 9.58 22.79 2.76
C PHE A 41 9.98 23.74 1.65
N THR A 42 9.36 24.93 1.55
CA THR A 42 9.68 25.91 0.52
C THR A 42 11.08 26.50 0.72
N SER A 43 11.51 26.74 1.96
CA SER A 43 12.83 27.28 2.25
C SER A 43 13.97 26.28 2.05
N LEU A 44 13.72 24.99 2.36
CA LEU A 44 14.76 23.95 2.34
C LEU A 44 14.85 23.24 0.98
N TYR A 45 13.69 23.00 0.37
CA TYR A 45 13.61 22.17 -0.84
C TYR A 45 13.29 22.98 -2.11
N GLY A 46 12.91 24.26 -2.00
CA GLY A 46 12.66 25.11 -3.17
C GLY A 46 11.70 24.47 -4.16
N ASP A 47 12.16 24.24 -5.41
CA ASP A 47 11.37 23.64 -6.48
C ASP A 47 10.92 22.19 -6.19
N MET A 48 11.58 21.46 -5.28
CA MET A 48 11.15 20.14 -4.88
C MET A 48 9.82 20.14 -4.10
N THR A 49 9.40 21.29 -3.57
CA THR A 49 8.05 21.45 -3.01
C THR A 49 6.98 21.16 -4.06
N LEU A 50 7.23 21.48 -5.34
CA LEU A 50 6.33 21.14 -6.45
C LEU A 50 6.18 19.63 -6.61
N LEU A 51 7.25 18.86 -6.43
CA LEU A 51 7.19 17.38 -6.46
C LEU A 51 6.31 16.83 -5.34
N CYS A 52 6.40 17.41 -4.12
CA CYS A 52 5.51 17.06 -3.00
C CYS A 52 4.05 17.35 -3.34
N LEU A 53 3.77 18.53 -3.87
CA LEU A 53 2.41 18.94 -4.26
C LEU A 53 1.86 18.07 -5.39
N PHE A 54 2.68 17.77 -6.38
CA PHE A 54 2.30 16.89 -7.49
C PHE A 54 2.00 15.46 -7.00
N SER A 55 2.87 14.90 -6.15
CA SER A 55 2.65 13.59 -5.55
C SER A 55 1.39 13.55 -4.67
N PHE A 56 1.18 14.59 -3.85
CA PHE A 56 -0.03 14.76 -3.05
C PHE A 56 -1.27 14.84 -3.92
N GLY A 57 -1.26 15.69 -4.95
CA GLY A 57 -2.37 15.82 -5.91
C GLY A 57 -2.69 14.50 -6.61
N GLY A 58 -1.67 13.75 -7.02
CA GLY A 58 -1.82 12.43 -7.61
C GLY A 58 -2.53 11.43 -6.67
N HIS A 59 -2.17 11.45 -5.38
CA HIS A 59 -2.83 10.62 -4.38
C HIS A 59 -4.28 11.04 -4.09
N VAL A 60 -4.57 12.35 -4.12
CA VAL A 60 -5.96 12.86 -4.02
C VAL A 60 -6.79 12.39 -5.20
N VAL A 61 -6.27 12.46 -6.43
CA VAL A 61 -6.95 11.97 -7.64
C VAL A 61 -7.15 10.45 -7.57
N LEU A 62 -6.13 9.70 -7.15
CA LEU A 62 -6.22 8.26 -6.95
C LEU A 62 -7.30 7.92 -5.92
N LEU A 63 -7.33 8.62 -4.79
CA LEU A 63 -8.32 8.43 -3.74
C LEU A 63 -9.74 8.73 -4.25
N ALA A 64 -9.92 9.84 -4.97
CA ALA A 64 -11.19 10.16 -5.61
C ALA A 64 -11.64 9.05 -6.58
N GLY A 65 -10.72 8.52 -7.40
CA GLY A 65 -10.98 7.39 -8.29
C GLY A 65 -11.42 6.13 -7.53
N LEU A 66 -10.77 5.81 -6.42
CA LEU A 66 -11.13 4.66 -5.57
C LEU A 66 -12.54 4.82 -4.99
N PHE A 67 -12.91 6.03 -4.53
CA PHE A 67 -14.27 6.31 -4.08
C PHE A 67 -15.31 6.21 -5.19
N VAL A 68 -15.00 6.71 -6.39
CA VAL A 68 -15.89 6.57 -7.55
C VAL A 68 -16.12 5.10 -7.88
N ILE A 69 -15.06 4.28 -7.89
CA ILE A 69 -15.17 2.83 -8.14
C ILE A 69 -16.06 2.16 -7.09
N SER A 70 -15.92 2.56 -5.82
CA SER A 70 -16.64 1.94 -4.71
C SER A 70 -18.10 2.37 -4.60
N LEU A 71 -18.39 3.64 -4.89
CA LEU A 71 -19.71 4.23 -4.66
C LEU A 71 -20.58 4.26 -5.93
N CYS A 72 -19.96 4.27 -7.11
CA CYS A 72 -20.63 4.42 -8.40
C CYS A 72 -20.45 3.18 -9.30
N PRO A 73 -20.94 1.98 -8.91
CA PRO A 73 -20.72 0.76 -9.68
C PRO A 73 -21.26 0.85 -11.11
N ARG A 74 -22.38 1.55 -11.33
CA ARG A 74 -22.96 1.77 -12.66
C ARG A 74 -22.02 2.52 -13.61
N PHE A 75 -21.26 3.48 -13.10
CA PHE A 75 -20.27 4.21 -13.89
C PHE A 75 -19.11 3.27 -14.27
N VAL A 76 -18.60 2.52 -13.32
CA VAL A 76 -17.49 1.58 -13.54
C VAL A 76 -17.87 0.49 -14.55
N ILE A 77 -19.07 -0.09 -14.41
CA ILE A 77 -19.60 -1.08 -15.36
C ILE A 77 -19.71 -0.49 -16.76
N ARG A 78 -20.19 0.75 -16.89
CA ARG A 78 -20.29 1.41 -18.21
C ARG A 78 -18.93 1.59 -18.86
N VAL A 79 -17.92 2.03 -18.08
CA VAL A 79 -16.54 2.17 -18.56
C VAL A 79 -15.94 0.81 -18.93
N ALA A 80 -16.15 -0.22 -18.11
CA ALA A 80 -15.69 -1.57 -18.40
C ALA A 80 -16.34 -2.16 -19.66
N HIS A 81 -17.66 -1.98 -19.84
CA HIS A 81 -18.35 -2.41 -21.07
C HIS A 81 -17.88 -1.64 -22.30
N TRP A 82 -17.59 -0.34 -22.16
CA TRP A 82 -17.00 0.44 -23.24
C TRP A 82 -15.61 -0.10 -23.62
N ALA A 83 -14.76 -0.40 -22.64
CA ALA A 83 -13.44 -0.97 -22.88
C ALA A 83 -13.50 -2.36 -23.53
N ILE A 84 -14.43 -3.23 -23.06
CA ILE A 84 -14.67 -4.54 -23.68
C ILE A 84 -15.16 -4.36 -25.13
N GLY A 85 -16.09 -3.41 -25.37
CA GLY A 85 -16.58 -3.11 -26.71
C GLY A 85 -15.49 -2.60 -27.66
N LEU A 86 -14.50 -1.85 -27.14
CA LEU A 86 -13.34 -1.43 -27.92
C LEU A 86 -12.45 -2.63 -28.27
N ALA A 87 -12.22 -3.53 -27.32
CA ALA A 87 -11.47 -4.77 -27.55
C ALA A 87 -12.18 -5.69 -28.58
N GLU A 88 -13.50 -5.75 -28.52
CA GLU A 88 -14.32 -6.50 -29.49
C GLU A 88 -14.22 -5.93 -30.94
N ARG A 89 -14.07 -4.61 -31.07
CA ARG A 89 -13.86 -3.96 -32.39
C ARG A 89 -12.50 -4.30 -32.98
N VAL A 90 -11.48 -4.51 -32.14
CA VAL A 90 -10.12 -4.82 -32.61
C VAL A 90 -9.91 -6.33 -32.81
N GLY A 91 -10.45 -7.15 -31.90
CA GLY A 91 -10.20 -8.60 -31.85
C GLY A 91 -11.38 -9.48 -32.27
N GLY A 92 -12.53 -8.90 -32.58
CA GLY A 92 -13.78 -9.63 -32.84
C GLY A 92 -14.48 -10.08 -31.53
N ALA A 93 -15.82 -10.13 -31.59
CA ALA A 93 -16.61 -10.63 -30.47
C ALA A 93 -16.49 -12.16 -30.39
N ASN A 94 -16.15 -12.71 -29.24
CA ASN A 94 -16.04 -14.13 -28.96
C ASN A 94 -16.68 -14.50 -27.60
N ASP A 95 -16.84 -15.80 -27.35
CA ASP A 95 -17.46 -16.26 -26.09
C ASP A 95 -16.68 -15.80 -24.84
N ARG A 96 -15.39 -15.56 -24.98
CA ARG A 96 -14.53 -15.04 -23.88
C ARG A 96 -14.92 -13.61 -23.51
N THR A 97 -15.22 -12.72 -24.46
CA THR A 97 -15.63 -11.34 -24.18
C THR A 97 -17.04 -11.28 -23.59
N ARG A 98 -17.94 -12.18 -23.98
CA ARG A 98 -19.27 -12.33 -23.34
C ARG A 98 -19.14 -12.76 -21.88
N GLY A 99 -18.27 -13.74 -21.59
CA GLY A 99 -17.98 -14.17 -20.24
C GLY A 99 -17.41 -13.03 -19.37
N TRP A 100 -16.58 -12.18 -19.94
CA TRP A 100 -16.03 -11.01 -19.23
C TRP A 100 -17.09 -9.97 -18.86
N ARG A 101 -18.09 -9.73 -19.70
CA ARG A 101 -19.19 -8.81 -19.37
C ARG A 101 -19.95 -9.28 -18.15
N THR A 102 -20.38 -10.56 -18.14
CA THR A 102 -21.10 -11.14 -17.00
C THR A 102 -20.24 -11.14 -15.72
N TYR A 103 -18.97 -11.49 -15.84
CA TYR A 103 -18.03 -11.47 -14.72
C TYR A 103 -17.87 -10.05 -14.13
N VAL A 104 -17.65 -9.05 -14.99
CA VAL A 104 -17.51 -7.64 -14.58
C VAL A 104 -18.77 -7.16 -13.86
N ASP A 105 -19.95 -7.44 -14.39
CA ASP A 105 -21.21 -7.03 -13.79
C ASP A 105 -21.37 -7.64 -12.38
N THR A 106 -21.14 -8.95 -12.25
CA THR A 106 -21.32 -9.67 -10.99
C THR A 106 -20.29 -9.21 -9.95
N GLU A 107 -19.01 -9.12 -10.30
CA GLU A 107 -17.94 -8.79 -9.39
C GLU A 107 -17.99 -7.33 -8.93
N ILE A 108 -18.29 -6.38 -9.84
CA ILE A 108 -18.35 -4.96 -9.48
C ILE A 108 -19.55 -4.67 -8.57
N TYR A 109 -20.71 -5.27 -8.82
CA TYR A 109 -21.87 -5.12 -7.93
C TYR A 109 -21.61 -5.73 -6.57
N SER A 110 -21.12 -6.98 -6.51
CA SER A 110 -20.76 -7.66 -5.27
C SER A 110 -19.74 -6.84 -4.47
N PHE A 111 -18.69 -6.35 -5.14
CA PHE A 111 -17.67 -5.51 -4.53
C PHE A 111 -18.26 -4.21 -3.93
N SER A 112 -19.08 -3.48 -4.70
CA SER A 112 -19.70 -2.23 -4.25
C SER A 112 -20.64 -2.45 -3.06
N GLU A 113 -21.38 -3.55 -3.04
CA GLU A 113 -22.28 -3.93 -1.95
C GLU A 113 -21.50 -4.23 -0.67
N HIS A 114 -20.45 -5.05 -0.76
CA HIS A 114 -19.58 -5.35 0.39
C HIS A 114 -18.87 -4.09 0.92
N PHE A 115 -18.43 -3.20 0.02
CA PHE A 115 -17.82 -1.94 0.43
C PHE A 115 -18.83 -1.04 1.16
N LYS A 116 -20.03 -0.87 0.63
CA LYS A 116 -21.11 -0.10 1.30
C LYS A 116 -21.48 -0.69 2.65
N HIS A 117 -21.56 -2.00 2.74
CA HIS A 117 -21.85 -2.67 4.01
C HIS A 117 -20.73 -2.42 5.05
N ALA A 118 -19.48 -2.46 4.64
CA ALA A 118 -18.37 -2.09 5.52
C ALA A 118 -18.40 -0.60 5.91
N ALA A 119 -18.80 0.30 4.99
CA ALA A 119 -18.89 1.74 5.23
C ALA A 119 -20.03 2.14 6.17
N VAL A 120 -21.08 1.32 6.34
CA VAL A 120 -22.19 1.58 7.29
C VAL A 120 -21.70 1.54 8.74
N HIS A 121 -20.65 0.77 9.06
CA HIS A 121 -20.09 0.69 10.40
C HIS A 121 -19.05 1.82 10.64
N LEU A 122 -19.52 3.08 10.62
CA LEU A 122 -18.66 4.27 10.75
C LEU A 122 -17.74 4.26 11.99
N SER A 123 -18.24 3.73 13.12
CA SER A 123 -17.44 3.62 14.35
C SER A 123 -16.22 2.70 14.15
N SER A 124 -16.41 1.54 13.54
CA SER A 124 -15.34 0.59 13.24
C SER A 124 -14.35 1.17 12.21
N MET A 125 -14.85 1.86 11.17
CA MET A 125 -13.99 2.55 10.20
C MET A 125 -13.20 3.69 10.83
N GLY A 126 -13.82 4.46 11.75
CA GLY A 126 -13.15 5.52 12.50
C GLY A 126 -12.01 4.99 13.37
N VAL A 127 -12.25 3.91 14.11
CA VAL A 127 -11.20 3.23 14.89
C VAL A 127 -10.08 2.73 13.97
N THR A 128 -10.42 2.09 12.85
CA THR A 128 -9.42 1.62 11.88
C THR A 128 -8.61 2.78 11.31
N LEU A 129 -9.25 3.91 11.00
CA LEU A 129 -8.56 5.12 10.52
C LEU A 129 -7.57 5.65 11.57
N VAL A 130 -8.01 5.80 12.82
CA VAL A 130 -7.14 6.30 13.92
C VAL A 130 -5.95 5.35 14.14
N VAL A 131 -6.19 4.05 14.18
CA VAL A 131 -5.12 3.05 14.33
C VAL A 131 -4.15 3.10 13.14
N THR A 132 -4.66 3.24 11.93
CA THR A 132 -3.81 3.36 10.72
C THR A 132 -3.00 4.67 10.74
N MET A 133 -3.59 5.77 11.17
CA MET A 133 -2.87 7.04 11.34
C MET A 133 -1.77 6.91 12.40
N ALA A 134 -2.04 6.27 13.54
CA ALA A 134 -1.03 6.00 14.56
C ALA A 134 0.10 5.10 14.03
N GLN A 135 -0.25 4.05 13.28
CA GLN A 135 0.73 3.18 12.61
C GLN A 135 1.63 3.94 11.65
N LEU A 136 1.05 4.81 10.81
CA LEU A 136 1.82 5.66 9.89
C LEU A 136 2.70 6.66 10.64
N ALA A 137 2.20 7.26 11.74
CA ALA A 137 3.03 8.14 12.58
C ALA A 137 4.26 7.40 13.11
N CYS A 138 4.11 6.18 13.63
CA CYS A 138 5.24 5.34 14.05
C CYS A 138 6.23 5.09 12.91
N LEU A 139 5.73 4.82 11.70
CA LEU A 139 6.58 4.63 10.52
C LEU A 139 7.35 5.91 10.15
N TYR A 140 6.67 7.06 10.19
CA TYR A 140 7.27 8.37 9.86
C TYR A 140 8.26 8.86 10.91
N MET A 141 8.19 8.35 12.15
CA MET A 141 9.18 8.64 13.20
C MET A 141 10.51 7.92 13.01
N VAL A 142 10.55 6.81 12.26
CA VAL A 142 11.76 5.99 12.12
C VAL A 142 12.96 6.81 11.62
N PRO A 143 12.85 7.69 10.60
CA PRO A 143 13.97 8.50 10.13
C PRO A 143 14.57 9.37 11.25
N TYR A 144 13.76 9.90 12.16
CA TYR A 144 14.23 10.70 13.29
C TYR A 144 15.14 9.88 14.21
N PHE A 145 14.73 8.68 14.59
CA PHE A 145 15.55 7.82 15.44
C PHE A 145 16.82 7.34 14.73
N VAL A 146 16.75 7.07 13.42
CA VAL A 146 17.93 6.72 12.64
C VAL A 146 18.92 7.89 12.60
N LEU A 147 18.46 9.14 12.37
CA LEU A 147 19.32 10.33 12.43
C LEU A 147 19.99 10.48 13.78
N ARG A 148 19.24 10.30 14.89
CA ARG A 148 19.79 10.32 16.25
C ARG A 148 20.86 9.27 16.47
N ALA A 149 20.66 8.05 15.97
CA ALA A 149 21.63 6.96 16.04
C ALA A 149 22.92 7.27 15.27
N PHE A 150 22.85 8.10 14.22
CA PHE A 150 24.01 8.59 13.47
C PHE A 150 24.62 9.87 14.05
N GLY A 151 24.16 10.31 15.24
CA GLY A 151 24.72 11.47 15.96
C GLY A 151 24.21 12.83 15.45
N ASN A 152 23.25 12.86 14.52
CA ASN A 152 22.65 14.11 14.09
C ASN A 152 21.50 14.50 15.04
N HIS A 153 21.67 15.63 15.72
CA HIS A 153 20.73 16.17 16.70
C HIS A 153 20.08 17.49 16.26
N ASP A 154 20.43 18.01 15.10
CA ASP A 154 20.02 19.35 14.64
C ASP A 154 18.64 19.37 13.99
N VAL A 155 18.17 18.20 13.50
CA VAL A 155 16.88 18.10 12.81
C VAL A 155 15.75 17.90 13.81
N ASP A 156 14.72 18.74 13.72
CA ASP A 156 13.56 18.65 14.59
C ASP A 156 12.66 17.46 14.24
N PHE A 157 11.92 16.99 15.23
CA PHE A 157 11.06 15.82 15.12
C PHE A 157 9.98 15.96 14.04
N ILE A 158 9.31 17.12 13.96
CA ILE A 158 8.20 17.33 13.02
C ILE A 158 8.70 17.37 11.56
N SER A 159 9.89 17.92 11.33
CA SER A 159 10.53 17.92 10.00
C SER A 159 10.89 16.51 9.55
N CYS A 160 11.39 15.67 10.47
CA CYS A 160 11.64 14.25 10.15
C CYS A 160 10.34 13.49 9.86
N LEU A 161 9.28 13.75 10.64
CA LEU A 161 7.96 13.16 10.43
C LEU A 161 7.41 13.54 9.05
N ALA A 162 7.53 14.82 8.68
CA ALA A 162 7.10 15.33 7.39
C ALA A 162 7.91 14.74 6.24
N ALA A 163 9.24 14.67 6.35
CA ALA A 163 10.09 13.98 5.38
C ALA A 163 9.68 12.51 5.21
N GLY A 164 9.44 11.78 6.31
CA GLY A 164 8.94 10.40 6.28
C GLY A 164 7.62 10.25 5.54
N ALA A 165 6.67 11.15 5.75
CA ALA A 165 5.38 11.15 5.06
C ALA A 165 5.54 11.38 3.55
N PHE A 166 6.41 12.30 3.13
CA PHE A 166 6.65 12.57 1.71
C PHE A 166 7.44 11.46 1.02
N ILE A 167 8.38 10.83 1.71
CA ILE A 167 9.04 9.61 1.23
C ILE A 167 8.00 8.53 0.97
N GLN A 168 7.04 8.36 1.88
CA GLN A 168 5.96 7.38 1.72
C GLN A 168 5.04 7.72 0.55
N LEU A 169 4.66 9.00 0.36
CA LEU A 169 3.89 9.45 -0.81
C LEU A 169 4.62 9.11 -2.11
N LEU A 170 5.90 9.47 -2.21
CA LEU A 170 6.69 9.24 -3.41
C LEU A 170 6.89 7.74 -3.66
N SER A 171 7.13 6.97 -2.60
CA SER A 171 7.25 5.50 -2.67
C SER A 171 5.94 4.85 -3.15
N ALA A 172 4.79 5.34 -2.66
CA ALA A 172 3.48 4.82 -3.05
C ALA A 172 3.07 5.22 -4.49
N ALA A 173 3.63 6.31 -5.03
CA ALA A 173 3.41 6.73 -6.41
C ALA A 173 4.12 5.82 -7.43
N VAL A 174 5.16 5.10 -7.02
CA VAL A 174 5.92 4.19 -7.89
C VAL A 174 5.35 2.77 -7.76
N PRO A 175 4.74 2.20 -8.81
CA PRO A 175 4.07 0.90 -8.75
C PRO A 175 5.06 -0.28 -8.84
N LEU A 176 6.17 -0.20 -8.12
CA LEU A 176 7.16 -1.27 -8.02
C LEU A 176 7.09 -1.96 -6.66
N PRO A 177 7.38 -3.26 -6.58
CA PRO A 177 7.39 -4.00 -5.32
C PRO A 177 8.29 -3.33 -4.28
N GLY A 178 7.72 -3.06 -3.08
CA GLY A 178 8.43 -2.37 -2.01
C GLY A 178 8.64 -0.87 -2.24
N GLY A 179 8.01 -0.27 -3.27
CA GLY A 179 8.18 1.16 -3.60
C GLY A 179 9.60 1.50 -4.06
N THR A 180 10.29 0.51 -4.66
CA THR A 180 11.68 0.66 -5.14
C THR A 180 11.78 1.80 -6.15
N GLY A 181 12.82 2.60 -6.06
CA GLY A 181 13.01 3.84 -6.81
C GLY A 181 12.38 5.05 -6.10
N GLY A 182 11.10 4.98 -5.73
CA GLY A 182 10.43 6.06 -5.00
C GLY A 182 10.94 6.22 -3.58
N ALA A 183 11.22 5.12 -2.89
CA ALA A 183 11.75 5.16 -1.54
C ALA A 183 13.23 5.59 -1.50
N GLU A 184 14.06 5.10 -2.43
CA GLU A 184 15.46 5.51 -2.58
C GLU A 184 15.55 7.00 -2.94
N GLY A 185 14.84 7.40 -3.99
CA GLY A 185 14.82 8.80 -4.42
C GLY A 185 14.23 9.71 -3.35
N GLY A 186 13.13 9.32 -2.71
CA GLY A 186 12.52 10.07 -1.62
C GLY A 186 13.45 10.23 -0.42
N PHE A 187 14.12 9.16 0.01
CA PHE A 187 15.09 9.25 1.09
C PHE A 187 16.25 10.17 0.74
N ALA A 188 16.84 10.01 -0.44
CA ALA A 188 17.94 10.86 -0.90
C ALA A 188 17.54 12.34 -0.96
N LEU A 189 16.34 12.64 -1.48
CA LEU A 189 15.84 14.00 -1.62
C LEU A 189 15.52 14.66 -0.27
N PHE A 190 14.79 13.96 0.62
CA PHE A 190 14.25 14.57 1.84
C PHE A 190 15.16 14.42 3.06
N LEU A 191 15.99 13.39 3.10
CA LEU A 191 16.84 13.10 4.24
C LEU A 191 18.32 13.07 3.93
N GLY A 192 18.71 12.87 2.66
CA GLY A 192 20.10 12.69 2.26
C GLY A 192 21.03 13.77 2.78
N HIS A 193 20.63 15.05 2.72
CA HIS A 193 21.45 16.16 3.19
C HIS A 193 21.67 16.17 4.72
N PHE A 194 20.72 15.63 5.51
CA PHE A 194 20.86 15.53 6.96
C PHE A 194 21.84 14.41 7.37
N PHE A 195 21.95 13.36 6.54
CA PHE A 195 22.90 12.27 6.77
C PHE A 195 24.30 12.56 6.18
N GLY A 196 24.43 13.48 5.23
CA GLY A 196 25.70 13.79 4.58
C GLY A 196 26.39 12.54 4.01
N ALA A 197 27.65 12.32 4.39
CA ALA A 197 28.42 11.15 3.95
C ALA A 197 27.84 9.80 4.39
N SER A 198 26.98 9.78 5.42
CA SER A 198 26.34 8.57 5.95
C SER A 198 24.98 8.27 5.32
N ALA A 199 24.58 8.99 4.26
CA ALA A 199 23.23 8.85 3.67
C ALA A 199 22.89 7.42 3.23
N THR A 200 23.83 6.71 2.59
CA THR A 200 23.63 5.31 2.18
C THR A 200 23.45 4.39 3.38
N ALA A 201 24.25 4.55 4.41
CA ALA A 201 24.12 3.74 5.64
C ALA A 201 22.81 4.04 6.37
N GLY A 202 22.43 5.31 6.48
CA GLY A 202 21.15 5.73 7.04
C GLY A 202 19.96 5.16 6.28
N TYR A 203 20.01 5.19 4.95
CA TYR A 203 19.00 4.56 4.09
C TYR A 203 18.89 3.06 4.34
N LEU A 204 20.00 2.34 4.39
CA LEU A 204 20.00 0.89 4.63
C LEU A 204 19.40 0.53 5.99
N VAL A 205 19.76 1.26 7.06
CA VAL A 205 19.20 1.06 8.39
C VAL A 205 17.70 1.37 8.39
N TRP A 206 17.30 2.48 7.78
CA TRP A 206 15.89 2.83 7.65
C TRP A 206 15.08 1.76 6.89
N ARG A 207 15.59 1.25 5.76
CA ARG A 207 14.95 0.17 5.00
C ARG A 207 14.91 -1.15 5.77
N LEU A 208 15.97 -1.45 6.50
CA LEU A 208 15.99 -2.65 7.35
C LEU A 208 14.85 -2.61 8.37
N VAL A 209 14.66 -1.49 9.03
CA VAL A 209 13.64 -1.33 10.07
C VAL A 209 12.23 -1.26 9.47
N THR A 210 12.03 -0.52 8.36
CA THR A 210 10.69 -0.23 7.84
C THR A 210 10.17 -1.26 6.85
N PHE A 211 11.02 -1.99 6.15
CA PHE A 211 10.63 -2.91 5.09
C PHE A 211 11.18 -4.33 5.28
N PHE A 212 12.51 -4.50 5.30
CA PHE A 212 13.11 -5.83 5.34
C PHE A 212 12.86 -6.55 6.67
N GLY A 213 13.01 -5.88 7.79
CA GLY A 213 12.81 -6.45 9.13
C GLY A 213 11.40 -7.01 9.31
N PRO A 214 10.34 -6.21 9.13
CA PRO A 214 8.96 -6.70 9.19
C PRO A 214 8.68 -7.82 8.17
N THR A 215 9.21 -7.72 6.94
CA THR A 215 9.00 -8.72 5.90
C THR A 215 9.63 -10.06 6.31
N ILE A 216 10.87 -10.06 6.80
CA ILE A 216 11.56 -11.25 7.28
C ILE A 216 10.88 -11.83 8.52
N ALA A 217 10.50 -10.97 9.47
CA ALA A 217 9.82 -11.39 10.70
C ALA A 217 8.45 -12.03 10.41
N CYS A 218 7.74 -11.58 9.39
CA CYS A 218 6.45 -12.12 8.99
C CYS A 218 6.55 -13.32 8.04
N ALA A 219 7.71 -13.60 7.44
CA ALA A 219 7.90 -14.71 6.50
C ALA A 219 7.49 -16.08 7.08
N PRO A 220 7.79 -16.44 8.35
CA PRO A 220 7.34 -17.69 8.94
C PRO A 220 5.83 -17.86 9.00
N LEU A 221 5.07 -16.75 9.07
CA LEU A 221 3.61 -16.75 9.10
C LEU A 221 2.99 -17.30 7.79
N LEU A 222 3.72 -17.22 6.67
CA LEU A 222 3.30 -17.81 5.40
C LEU A 222 3.25 -19.33 5.45
N GLY A 223 3.99 -19.95 6.38
CA GLY A 223 4.00 -21.40 6.64
C GLY A 223 2.90 -21.89 7.58
N LEU A 224 2.14 -20.99 8.22
CA LEU A 224 1.04 -21.38 9.09
C LEU A 224 -0.06 -22.09 8.31
N ARG A 225 -0.57 -23.19 8.91
CA ARG A 225 -1.55 -24.09 8.29
C ARG A 225 -2.85 -23.37 7.95
N SER A 226 -3.23 -23.47 6.68
CA SER A 226 -4.63 -23.32 6.26
C SER A 226 -5.27 -24.71 6.28
N SER A 227 -6.51 -24.82 6.75
CA SER A 227 -7.28 -26.07 6.81
C SER A 227 -7.50 -26.72 5.42
N HIS A 228 -7.24 -26.01 4.33
CA HIS A 228 -7.51 -26.44 2.95
C HIS A 228 -6.25 -26.73 2.11
N HIS A 229 -5.04 -26.38 2.58
CA HIS A 229 -3.81 -26.66 1.81
C HIS A 229 -2.70 -27.17 2.73
N ALA A 230 -2.00 -28.20 2.27
CA ALA A 230 -0.81 -28.71 2.94
C ALA A 230 0.20 -27.60 3.16
N SER A 231 0.56 -27.34 4.42
CA SER A 231 1.56 -26.34 4.80
C SER A 231 2.91 -26.65 4.12
N ILE A 232 3.78 -25.64 4.03
CA ILE A 232 5.17 -25.83 3.56
C ILE A 232 5.85 -26.92 4.38
N HIS A 233 5.54 -27.02 5.69
CA HIS A 233 6.02 -28.09 6.56
C HIS A 233 5.57 -29.49 6.09
N ALA A 234 4.33 -29.68 5.71
CA ALA A 234 3.83 -30.96 5.19
C ALA A 234 4.38 -31.29 3.78
N ARG A 235 4.82 -30.28 3.02
CA ARG A 235 5.57 -30.49 1.77
C ARG A 235 7.02 -30.86 2.06
N TRP A 236 7.64 -30.22 3.04
CA TRP A 236 9.00 -30.51 3.48
C TRP A 236 9.08 -31.92 4.07
N ASP A 237 8.16 -32.31 4.95
CA ASP A 237 8.09 -33.65 5.52
C ASP A 237 7.91 -34.73 4.44
N ARG A 238 7.16 -34.47 3.39
CA ARG A 238 7.04 -35.37 2.24
C ARG A 238 8.33 -35.49 1.43
N LEU A 239 9.09 -34.42 1.30
CA LEU A 239 10.38 -34.43 0.59
C LEU A 239 11.48 -35.11 1.40
N VAL A 240 11.51 -34.88 2.72
CA VAL A 240 12.54 -35.40 3.62
C VAL A 240 12.24 -36.84 4.05
N HIS A 241 10.99 -37.20 4.30
CA HIS A 241 10.57 -38.48 4.84
C HIS A 241 9.79 -39.40 3.87
N GLY A 242 9.32 -38.84 2.74
CA GLY A 242 8.54 -39.57 1.73
C GLY A 242 9.35 -40.64 0.93
N GLY A 243 10.67 -40.68 1.11
CA GLY A 243 11.55 -41.67 0.47
C GLY A 243 11.62 -43.05 1.17
N LYS A 244 10.98 -43.21 2.32
CA LYS A 244 11.09 -44.42 3.14
C LYS A 244 9.90 -45.37 3.13
N SER A 245 8.83 -45.10 2.39
CA SER A 245 7.59 -45.92 2.44
C SER A 245 7.36 -46.84 1.22
N SER A 246 8.33 -47.00 0.31
CA SER A 246 8.18 -47.89 -0.87
C SER A 246 9.03 -49.14 -0.85
N ARG A 247 9.35 -49.66 0.33
CA ARG A 247 9.95 -51.02 0.49
C ARG A 247 9.36 -51.71 1.70
N ARG A 248 8.15 -52.20 1.54
CA ARG A 248 7.67 -53.45 2.22
C ARG A 248 6.52 -54.03 1.39
#